data_0a19f36c9723e97d8319db0b1e3331b0
#
_entry.id   0a19f36c9723e97d8319db0b1e3331b0
#
_cell.length_a   1.000
_cell.length_b   1.000
_cell.length_c   1.000
_cell.angle_alpha   90.00
_cell.angle_beta   90.00
_cell.angle_gamma   90.00
#
_symmetry.space_group_name_H-M   'P 1'
#
loop_
_entity.id
_entity.type
_entity.pdbx_description
1 polymer ?
#
loop_
_entity_poly.entity_id
_entity_poly.type
_entity_poly.pdbx_seq_one_letter_code
_entity_poly.pdbx_strand_id
1 'polypeptide(L)'
;MKTIGLLAGIGILPVEFIEAVHIQGYKVICIAVIPGIEKELKEKADGYYEISAFKLNKVIKTLLAEGVQEVTMLGKVTKEWLYKDHVIPDMRALKVLNRLRKKNFKDDTITLELVEELGKDGISVLDQTKYLKPLMPGPQIFTKRRPTENEMLDVVFGFKAAKAIGGMDLGQTVVIKDQAVMAVEAIEGTDACIRRGGMLARGGAVVVKTAKPDQDPRFDVPAVGLETLHSMMETGCKVLAIEAYCTLFVEKMSVLKEADRAGITILSVEQELSLIHIS
;
A
#
# COMPACT_ATOMS: atom_id res chain seq x y z
N MET A 1 24.19 0.05 16.44
CA MET A 1 23.00 0.69 15.87
C MET A 1 22.23 -0.40 15.14
N LYS A 2 20.91 -0.54 15.36
CA LYS A 2 20.13 -1.59 14.68
C LYS A 2 19.99 -1.26 13.21
N THR A 3 20.14 -2.26 12.35
CA THR A 3 20.02 -2.15 10.90
C THR A 3 18.76 -2.89 10.44
N ILE A 4 17.93 -2.23 9.66
CA ILE A 4 16.69 -2.78 9.10
C ILE A 4 16.88 -2.97 7.59
N GLY A 5 16.51 -4.12 7.07
CA GLY A 5 16.48 -4.39 5.63
C GLY A 5 15.19 -3.87 4.99
N LEU A 6 15.30 -3.35 3.78
CA LEU A 6 14.18 -2.96 2.94
C LEU A 6 14.30 -3.65 1.58
N LEU A 7 13.36 -4.51 1.25
CA LEU A 7 13.19 -5.02 -0.12
C LEU A 7 12.22 -4.06 -0.84
N ALA A 8 12.78 -3.24 -1.73
CA ALA A 8 12.06 -2.14 -2.34
C ALA A 8 11.57 -2.47 -3.76
N GLY A 9 10.26 -2.25 -3.98
CA GLY A 9 9.63 -2.13 -5.28
C GLY A 9 9.40 -0.67 -5.68
N ILE A 10 8.53 -0.44 -6.67
CA ILE A 10 8.17 0.89 -7.19
C ILE A 10 7.23 1.62 -6.21
N GLY A 11 7.40 2.95 -6.13
CA GLY A 11 6.52 3.86 -5.39
C GLY A 11 7.22 4.58 -4.25
N ILE A 12 6.55 5.58 -3.71
CA ILE A 12 7.09 6.49 -2.69
C ILE A 12 7.21 5.85 -1.30
N LEU A 13 6.39 4.84 -1.00
CA LEU A 13 6.34 4.22 0.33
C LEU A 13 7.70 3.69 0.83
N PRO A 14 8.56 3.06 -0.01
CA PRO A 14 9.92 2.72 0.38
C PRO A 14 10.76 3.91 0.85
N VAL A 15 10.58 5.08 0.22
CA VAL A 15 11.30 6.32 0.58
C VAL A 15 10.83 6.83 1.94
N GLU A 16 9.52 6.93 2.14
CA GLU A 16 8.94 7.36 3.43
C GLU A 16 9.30 6.40 4.57
N PHE A 17 9.44 5.11 4.27
CA PHE A 17 9.91 4.13 5.25
C PHE A 17 11.34 4.41 5.72
N ILE A 18 12.26 4.70 4.80
CA ILE A 18 13.64 5.05 5.16
C ILE A 18 13.66 6.26 6.10
N GLU A 19 12.91 7.31 5.77
CA GLU A 19 12.79 8.50 6.60
C GLU A 19 12.23 8.19 8.00
N ALA A 20 11.15 7.41 8.06
CA ALA A 20 10.52 7.02 9.32
C ALA A 20 11.45 6.17 10.21
N VAL A 21 12.28 5.32 9.62
CA VAL A 21 13.26 4.49 10.33
C VAL A 21 14.44 5.34 10.82
N HIS A 22 14.92 6.29 10.00
CA HIS A 22 15.99 7.22 10.38
C HIS A 22 15.59 8.14 11.55
N ILE A 23 14.34 8.65 11.57
CA ILE A 23 13.81 9.44 12.70
C ILE A 23 13.90 8.64 14.02
N GLN A 24 13.78 7.32 13.97
CA GLN A 24 13.88 6.44 15.13
C GLN A 24 15.32 6.02 15.45
N GLY A 25 16.32 6.54 14.73
CA GLY A 25 17.74 6.31 14.98
C GLY A 25 18.27 4.97 14.50
N TYR A 26 17.61 4.31 13.53
CA TYR A 26 18.06 3.06 12.91
C TYR A 26 18.66 3.30 11.53
N LYS A 27 19.44 2.33 11.04
CA LYS A 27 19.97 2.30 9.67
C LYS A 27 19.08 1.47 8.75
N VAL A 28 19.10 1.81 7.45
CA VAL A 28 18.37 1.06 6.42
C VAL A 28 19.31 0.57 5.34
N ILE A 29 19.32 -0.75 5.13
CA ILE A 29 19.91 -1.39 3.95
C ILE A 29 18.81 -1.67 2.95
N CYS A 30 18.82 -0.94 1.84
CA CYS A 30 17.83 -1.04 0.77
C CYS A 30 18.32 -1.97 -0.34
N ILE A 31 17.52 -2.98 -0.67
CA ILE A 31 17.71 -3.82 -1.86
C ILE A 31 16.58 -3.53 -2.83
N ALA A 32 16.90 -2.87 -3.93
CA ALA A 32 16.02 -2.68 -5.07
C ALA A 32 15.84 -4.03 -5.78
N VAL A 33 14.64 -4.62 -5.68
CA VAL A 33 14.37 -5.97 -6.22
C VAL A 33 13.93 -5.98 -7.68
N ILE A 34 13.64 -4.79 -8.22
CA ILE A 34 13.31 -4.54 -9.64
C ILE A 34 14.02 -3.27 -10.12
N PRO A 35 14.27 -3.11 -11.44
CA PRO A 35 14.83 -1.87 -11.97
C PRO A 35 13.81 -0.72 -12.01
N GLY A 36 14.30 0.52 -12.11
CA GLY A 36 13.49 1.71 -12.33
C GLY A 36 12.77 2.23 -11.10
N ILE A 37 13.28 1.92 -9.90
CA ILE A 37 12.76 2.47 -8.65
C ILE A 37 13.30 3.89 -8.39
N GLU A 38 12.70 4.58 -7.41
CA GLU A 38 12.98 5.97 -7.09
C GLU A 38 14.46 6.24 -6.83
N LYS A 39 15.04 7.25 -7.50
CA LYS A 39 16.43 7.66 -7.30
C LYS A 39 16.73 8.03 -5.85
N GLU A 40 15.75 8.60 -5.17
CA GLU A 40 15.85 9.00 -3.77
C GLU A 40 16.19 7.85 -2.82
N LEU A 41 15.80 6.61 -3.14
CA LEU A 41 16.16 5.45 -2.34
C LEU A 41 17.67 5.25 -2.23
N LYS A 42 18.39 5.48 -3.34
CA LYS A 42 19.85 5.38 -3.37
C LYS A 42 20.53 6.48 -2.56
N GLU A 43 19.92 7.67 -2.52
CA GLU A 43 20.47 8.83 -1.80
C GLU A 43 20.19 8.76 -0.30
N LYS A 44 19.05 8.19 0.09
CA LYS A 44 18.59 8.17 1.48
C LYS A 44 18.99 6.92 2.27
N ALA A 45 19.18 5.77 1.60
CA ALA A 45 19.56 4.53 2.29
C ALA A 45 21.02 4.56 2.78
N ASP A 46 21.31 3.95 3.93
CA ASP A 46 22.69 3.80 4.45
C ASP A 46 23.52 2.81 3.63
N GLY A 47 22.86 1.84 2.99
CA GLY A 47 23.42 0.95 1.99
C GLY A 47 22.39 0.65 0.92
N TYR A 48 22.78 0.67 -0.35
CA TYR A 48 21.89 0.47 -1.49
C TYR A 48 22.43 -0.56 -2.47
N TYR A 49 21.59 -1.52 -2.84
CA TYR A 49 21.91 -2.62 -3.74
C TYR A 49 20.81 -2.80 -4.78
N GLU A 50 21.17 -3.03 -6.03
CA GLU A 50 20.26 -3.44 -7.10
C GLU A 50 20.43 -4.93 -7.35
N ILE A 51 19.48 -5.74 -6.86
CA ILE A 51 19.53 -7.20 -6.96
C ILE A 51 18.14 -7.70 -7.32
N SER A 52 17.98 -8.23 -8.54
CA SER A 52 16.72 -8.79 -8.99
C SER A 52 16.13 -9.79 -7.98
N ALA A 53 14.79 -9.76 -7.79
CA ALA A 53 14.04 -10.72 -6.98
C ALA A 53 14.33 -12.18 -7.35
N PHE A 54 14.72 -12.47 -8.61
CA PHE A 54 15.12 -13.79 -9.06
C PHE A 54 16.51 -14.25 -8.56
N LYS A 55 17.28 -13.36 -7.93
CA LYS A 55 18.56 -13.68 -7.29
C LYS A 55 18.42 -13.78 -5.77
N LEU A 56 17.44 -14.54 -5.31
CA LEU A 56 17.03 -14.62 -3.90
C LEU A 56 18.18 -15.00 -2.95
N ASN A 57 19.05 -15.93 -3.36
CA ASN A 57 20.22 -16.28 -2.58
C ASN A 57 21.21 -15.12 -2.44
N LYS A 58 21.35 -14.29 -3.49
CA LYS A 58 22.20 -13.08 -3.46
C LYS A 58 21.57 -12.02 -2.54
N VAL A 59 20.24 -11.82 -2.61
CA VAL A 59 19.50 -10.93 -1.70
C VAL A 59 19.77 -11.30 -0.25
N ILE A 60 19.55 -12.57 0.12
CA ILE A 60 19.73 -13.06 1.49
C ILE A 60 21.18 -12.91 1.96
N LYS A 61 22.16 -13.29 1.13
CA LYS A 61 23.58 -13.14 1.48
C LYS A 61 23.98 -11.68 1.69
N THR A 62 23.44 -10.76 0.90
CA THR A 62 23.69 -9.31 1.07
C THR A 62 23.11 -8.84 2.39
N LEU A 63 21.86 -9.18 2.72
CA LEU A 63 21.23 -8.82 4.01
C LEU A 63 22.06 -9.33 5.20
N LEU A 64 22.49 -10.59 5.17
CA LEU A 64 23.33 -11.19 6.23
C LEU A 64 24.69 -10.51 6.35
N ALA A 65 25.36 -10.21 5.23
CA ALA A 65 26.64 -9.52 5.21
C ALA A 65 26.57 -8.10 5.83
N GLU A 66 25.41 -7.42 5.66
CA GLU A 66 25.10 -6.12 6.27
C GLU A 66 24.58 -6.23 7.72
N GLY A 67 24.55 -7.44 8.29
CA GLY A 67 24.09 -7.68 9.66
C GLY A 67 22.58 -7.49 9.87
N VAL A 68 21.79 -7.58 8.80
CA VAL A 68 20.33 -7.44 8.83
C VAL A 68 19.68 -8.71 9.35
N GLN A 69 18.87 -8.57 10.40
CA GLN A 69 18.06 -9.64 10.99
C GLN A 69 16.55 -9.40 10.83
N GLU A 70 16.16 -8.18 10.58
CA GLU A 70 14.76 -7.78 10.35
C GLU A 70 14.65 -7.07 9.00
N VAL A 71 13.66 -7.47 8.19
CA VAL A 71 13.44 -6.92 6.85
C VAL A 71 11.96 -6.59 6.66
N THR A 72 11.68 -5.57 5.86
CA THR A 72 10.33 -5.29 5.36
C THR A 72 10.31 -5.29 3.84
N MET A 73 9.13 -5.48 3.25
CA MET A 73 8.90 -5.46 1.80
C MET A 73 7.91 -4.35 1.50
N LEU A 74 8.32 -3.35 0.72
CA LEU A 74 7.49 -2.18 0.41
C LEU A 74 7.61 -1.80 -1.07
N GLY A 75 6.53 -1.24 -1.60
CA GLY A 75 6.45 -0.86 -3.00
C GLY A 75 5.88 -1.96 -3.90
N LYS A 76 5.42 -1.55 -5.08
CA LYS A 76 4.76 -2.45 -6.04
C LYS A 76 5.81 -3.26 -6.82
N VAL A 77 5.61 -4.57 -6.90
CA VAL A 77 6.33 -5.48 -7.82
C VAL A 77 5.28 -6.08 -8.75
N THR A 78 5.22 -5.60 -9.99
CA THR A 78 4.19 -6.06 -10.94
C THR A 78 4.52 -7.44 -11.51
N LYS A 79 3.50 -8.29 -11.70
CA LYS A 79 3.67 -9.59 -12.34
C LYS A 79 4.22 -9.47 -13.76
N GLU A 80 3.87 -8.39 -14.48
CA GLU A 80 4.40 -8.11 -15.81
C GLU A 80 5.92 -8.01 -15.82
N TRP A 81 6.51 -7.37 -14.80
CA TRP A 81 7.95 -7.29 -14.68
C TRP A 81 8.58 -8.68 -14.48
N LEU A 82 7.95 -9.53 -13.65
CA LEU A 82 8.41 -10.91 -13.43
C LEU A 82 8.44 -11.73 -14.72
N TYR A 83 7.57 -11.44 -15.69
CA TYR A 83 7.57 -12.10 -16.99
C TYR A 83 8.51 -11.47 -18.02
N LYS A 84 8.83 -10.18 -17.87
CA LYS A 84 9.71 -9.44 -18.80
C LYS A 84 11.19 -9.49 -18.39
N ASP A 85 11.48 -9.82 -17.13
CA ASP A 85 12.86 -9.91 -16.65
C ASP A 85 13.54 -11.17 -17.19
N HIS A 86 14.57 -10.95 -18.00
CA HIS A 86 15.40 -12.04 -18.55
C HIS A 86 16.45 -12.56 -17.57
N VAL A 87 16.36 -12.19 -16.28
CA VAL A 87 17.31 -12.67 -15.26
C VAL A 87 17.06 -14.13 -14.96
N ILE A 88 18.06 -14.96 -15.21
CA ILE A 88 18.01 -16.39 -14.87
C ILE A 88 17.91 -16.53 -13.35
N PRO A 89 16.84 -17.17 -12.81
CA PRO A 89 16.69 -17.39 -11.38
C PRO A 89 17.86 -18.17 -10.80
N ASP A 90 18.29 -17.83 -9.58
CA ASP A 90 19.24 -18.69 -8.86
C ASP A 90 18.53 -19.95 -8.32
N MET A 91 19.34 -20.92 -7.84
CA MET A 91 18.82 -22.22 -7.37
C MET A 91 17.80 -22.08 -6.24
N ARG A 92 17.91 -21.02 -5.44
CA ARG A 92 17.01 -20.76 -4.32
C ARG A 92 15.68 -20.22 -4.82
N ALA A 93 15.70 -19.24 -5.72
CA ALA A 93 14.51 -18.73 -6.39
C ALA A 93 13.78 -19.84 -7.17
N LEU A 94 14.53 -20.71 -7.88
CA LEU A 94 13.92 -21.87 -8.56
C LEU A 94 13.17 -22.81 -7.61
N LYS A 95 13.71 -23.07 -6.42
CA LYS A 95 13.03 -23.90 -5.41
C LYS A 95 11.72 -23.24 -4.94
N VAL A 96 11.73 -21.92 -4.68
CA VAL A 96 10.52 -21.15 -4.33
C VAL A 96 9.51 -21.21 -5.47
N LEU A 97 9.91 -20.93 -6.71
CA LEU A 97 9.01 -21.00 -7.87
C LEU A 97 8.39 -22.39 -8.07
N ASN A 98 9.15 -23.46 -7.83
CA ASN A 98 8.63 -24.82 -7.91
C ASN A 98 7.61 -25.13 -6.80
N ARG A 99 7.77 -24.57 -5.60
CA ARG A 99 6.75 -24.69 -4.54
C ARG A 99 5.47 -23.92 -4.91
N LEU A 100 5.62 -22.70 -5.43
CA LEU A 100 4.49 -21.88 -5.89
C LEU A 100 3.68 -22.56 -7.00
N ARG A 101 4.34 -23.23 -7.96
CA ARG A 101 3.65 -23.99 -9.02
C ARG A 101 2.73 -25.09 -8.49
N LYS A 102 3.04 -25.66 -7.32
CA LYS A 102 2.25 -26.71 -6.68
C LYS A 102 1.10 -26.16 -5.82
N LYS A 103 1.14 -24.89 -5.43
CA LYS A 103 0.11 -24.23 -4.61
C LYS A 103 -0.82 -23.39 -5.49
N ASN A 104 -0.55 -22.13 -5.61
CA ASN A 104 -1.20 -21.15 -6.49
C ASN A 104 -0.28 -19.91 -6.60
N PHE A 105 -0.57 -19.02 -7.55
CA PHE A 105 0.18 -17.77 -7.76
C PHE A 105 -0.57 -16.56 -7.22
N LYS A 106 -1.32 -16.70 -6.11
CA LYS A 106 -1.87 -15.54 -5.40
C LYS A 106 -0.73 -14.73 -4.78
N ASP A 107 -0.90 -13.43 -4.69
CA ASP A 107 0.13 -12.51 -4.19
C ASP A 107 0.53 -12.85 -2.77
N ASP A 108 -0.42 -13.14 -1.90
CA ASP A 108 -0.17 -13.58 -0.52
C ASP A 108 0.63 -14.88 -0.45
N THR A 109 0.36 -15.84 -1.34
CA THR A 109 1.11 -17.10 -1.38
C THR A 109 2.56 -16.89 -1.76
N ILE A 110 2.84 -15.98 -2.71
CA ILE A 110 4.21 -15.62 -3.12
C ILE A 110 4.95 -15.00 -1.94
N THR A 111 4.29 -14.05 -1.26
CA THR A 111 4.89 -13.32 -0.15
C THR A 111 5.15 -14.22 1.06
N LEU A 112 4.21 -15.11 1.40
CA LEU A 112 4.40 -16.11 2.47
C LEU A 112 5.55 -17.07 2.20
N GLU A 113 5.74 -17.52 0.96
CA GLU A 113 6.90 -18.34 0.56
C GLU A 113 8.23 -17.58 0.73
N LEU A 114 8.24 -16.27 0.44
CA LEU A 114 9.42 -15.43 0.69
C LEU A 114 9.69 -15.26 2.19
N VAL A 115 8.65 -15.04 2.99
CA VAL A 115 8.76 -14.95 4.46
C VAL A 115 9.36 -16.24 5.02
N GLU A 116 8.85 -17.41 4.61
CA GLU A 116 9.39 -18.71 5.01
C GLU A 116 10.85 -18.88 4.60
N GLU A 117 11.19 -18.46 3.38
CA GLU A 117 12.53 -18.61 2.84
C GLU A 117 13.56 -17.72 3.55
N LEU A 118 13.20 -16.47 3.88
CA LEU A 118 14.02 -15.56 4.68
C LEU A 118 14.21 -16.09 6.11
N GLY A 119 13.16 -16.64 6.70
CA GLY A 119 13.19 -17.21 8.04
C GLY A 119 14.18 -18.38 8.21
N LYS A 120 14.47 -19.14 7.14
CA LYS A 120 15.46 -20.24 7.15
C LYS A 120 16.89 -19.78 7.47
N ASP A 121 17.18 -18.51 7.18
CA ASP A 121 18.49 -17.89 7.47
C ASP A 121 18.44 -16.92 8.67
N GLY A 122 17.36 -16.99 9.46
CA GLY A 122 17.21 -16.15 10.66
C GLY A 122 16.82 -14.70 10.37
N ILE A 123 16.36 -14.39 9.15
CA ILE A 123 15.84 -13.06 8.80
C ILE A 123 14.34 -13.06 8.99
N SER A 124 13.83 -12.24 9.92
CA SER A 124 12.40 -12.07 10.17
C SER A 124 11.80 -10.95 9.33
N VAL A 125 10.62 -11.20 8.76
CA VAL A 125 9.86 -10.16 8.04
C VAL A 125 8.99 -9.40 9.04
N LEU A 126 9.19 -8.09 9.09
CA LEU A 126 8.50 -7.17 9.97
C LEU A 126 7.08 -6.88 9.50
N ASP A 127 6.21 -6.59 10.44
CA ASP A 127 5.01 -5.79 10.21
C ASP A 127 5.40 -4.44 9.59
N GLN A 128 4.85 -4.12 8.41
CA GLN A 128 5.11 -2.86 7.70
C GLN A 128 4.74 -1.66 8.56
N THR A 129 3.72 -1.77 9.40
CA THR A 129 3.22 -0.67 10.22
C THR A 129 4.13 -0.32 11.38
N LYS A 130 5.07 -1.21 11.75
CA LYS A 130 5.95 -1.03 12.93
C LYS A 130 6.64 0.34 12.95
N TYR A 131 7.14 0.80 11.80
CA TYR A 131 7.81 2.08 11.65
C TYR A 131 6.95 3.14 10.95
N LEU A 132 5.83 2.74 10.33
CA LEU A 132 4.95 3.60 9.52
C LEU A 132 3.70 4.09 10.27
N LYS A 133 3.56 3.80 11.56
CA LYS A 133 2.42 4.29 12.38
C LYS A 133 2.15 5.80 12.25
N PRO A 134 3.14 6.69 12.14
CA PRO A 134 2.88 8.12 11.94
C PRO A 134 2.15 8.44 10.63
N LEU A 135 2.21 7.54 9.63
CA LEU A 135 1.48 7.66 8.37
C LEU A 135 0.06 7.08 8.43
N MET A 136 -0.34 6.48 9.56
CA MET A 136 -1.65 5.87 9.77
C MET A 136 -2.49 6.75 10.70
N PRO A 137 -3.20 7.74 10.14
CA PRO A 137 -3.89 8.73 10.97
C PRO A 137 -5.11 8.16 11.70
N GLY A 138 -5.40 8.72 12.87
CA GLY A 138 -6.66 8.53 13.57
C GLY A 138 -7.83 9.27 12.89
N PRO A 139 -9.07 9.14 13.42
CA PRO A 139 -10.25 9.73 12.83
C PRO A 139 -10.17 11.26 12.78
N GLN A 140 -10.29 11.83 11.59
CA GLN A 140 -10.33 13.28 11.38
C GLN A 140 -10.67 13.65 9.93
N ILE A 141 -11.05 14.91 9.72
CA ILE A 141 -11.15 15.51 8.39
C ILE A 141 -9.89 16.35 8.17
N PHE A 142 -9.15 16.04 7.09
CA PHE A 142 -7.83 16.65 6.81
C PHE A 142 -7.92 17.93 5.97
N THR A 143 -8.94 18.05 5.10
CA THR A 143 -9.07 19.13 4.13
C THR A 143 -10.00 20.25 4.64
N LYS A 144 -9.92 21.43 4.01
CA LYS A 144 -10.77 22.58 4.33
C LYS A 144 -12.24 22.33 4.00
N ARG A 145 -12.51 21.66 2.84
CA ARG A 145 -13.87 21.27 2.48
C ARG A 145 -14.36 20.19 3.44
N ARG A 146 -15.57 20.36 3.95
CA ARG A 146 -16.28 19.37 4.76
C ARG A 146 -17.20 18.53 3.87
N PRO A 147 -17.42 17.25 4.16
CA PRO A 147 -18.40 16.46 3.43
C PRO A 147 -19.81 16.93 3.77
N THR A 148 -20.73 16.84 2.82
CA THR A 148 -22.16 17.05 3.05
C THR A 148 -22.77 15.85 3.80
N GLU A 149 -23.99 15.99 4.32
CA GLU A 149 -24.71 14.90 4.97
C GLU A 149 -24.90 13.70 4.03
N ASN A 150 -25.28 13.94 2.76
CA ASN A 150 -25.43 12.89 1.77
C ASN A 150 -24.09 12.17 1.46
N GLU A 151 -23.00 12.94 1.35
CA GLU A 151 -21.66 12.34 1.18
C GLU A 151 -21.25 11.50 2.40
N MET A 152 -21.66 11.90 3.62
CA MET A 152 -21.42 11.08 4.80
C MET A 152 -22.26 9.79 4.83
N LEU A 153 -23.51 9.83 4.33
CA LEU A 153 -24.31 8.60 4.13
C LEU A 153 -23.61 7.65 3.13
N ASP A 154 -23.04 8.21 2.05
CA ASP A 154 -22.25 7.46 1.09
C ASP A 154 -20.97 6.88 1.71
N VAL A 155 -20.29 7.61 2.61
CA VAL A 155 -19.12 7.10 3.36
C VAL A 155 -19.53 5.90 4.22
N VAL A 156 -20.60 6.01 5.00
CA VAL A 156 -21.10 4.92 5.87
C VAL A 156 -21.48 3.68 5.07
N PHE A 157 -22.20 3.87 3.96
CA PHE A 157 -22.59 2.79 3.06
C PHE A 157 -21.37 2.15 2.40
N GLY A 158 -20.47 2.99 1.88
CA GLY A 158 -19.24 2.55 1.21
C GLY A 158 -18.29 1.81 2.14
N PHE A 159 -18.21 2.21 3.42
CA PHE A 159 -17.38 1.51 4.39
C PHE A 159 -17.84 0.05 4.57
N LYS A 160 -19.16 -0.17 4.72
CA LYS A 160 -19.72 -1.53 4.81
C LYS A 160 -19.47 -2.33 3.53
N ALA A 161 -19.64 -1.71 2.36
CA ALA A 161 -19.40 -2.35 1.08
C ALA A 161 -17.92 -2.72 0.90
N ALA A 162 -16.98 -1.81 1.24
CA ALA A 162 -15.54 -2.06 1.14
C ALA A 162 -15.10 -3.21 2.07
N LYS A 163 -15.62 -3.26 3.32
CA LYS A 163 -15.36 -4.38 4.23
C LYS A 163 -15.92 -5.72 3.70
N ALA A 164 -17.10 -5.71 3.08
CA ALA A 164 -17.69 -6.92 2.50
C ALA A 164 -16.84 -7.50 1.35
N ILE A 165 -16.41 -6.66 0.39
CA ILE A 165 -15.53 -7.13 -0.70
C ILE A 165 -14.13 -7.51 -0.21
N GLY A 166 -13.63 -6.81 0.83
CA GLY A 166 -12.36 -7.15 1.49
C GLY A 166 -12.41 -8.53 2.16
N GLY A 167 -13.53 -8.87 2.81
CA GLY A 167 -13.74 -10.20 3.40
C GLY A 167 -13.82 -11.34 2.37
N MET A 168 -14.15 -11.02 1.11
CA MET A 168 -14.12 -11.97 -0.01
C MET A 168 -12.78 -11.98 -0.77
N ASP A 169 -11.80 -11.20 -0.33
CA ASP A 169 -10.50 -11.02 -0.99
C ASP A 169 -10.60 -10.56 -2.46
N LEU A 170 -11.61 -9.73 -2.77
CA LEU A 170 -11.82 -9.16 -4.11
C LEU A 170 -11.05 -7.86 -4.30
N GLY A 171 -11.08 -6.98 -3.31
CA GLY A 171 -10.47 -5.66 -3.29
C GLY A 171 -10.77 -4.95 -1.98
N GLN A 172 -10.44 -3.65 -1.90
CA GLN A 172 -10.57 -2.89 -0.66
C GLN A 172 -11.06 -1.44 -0.90
N THR A 173 -11.39 -1.10 -2.15
CA THR A 173 -11.87 0.23 -2.56
C THR A 173 -13.22 0.11 -3.24
N VAL A 174 -14.14 1.02 -2.89
CA VAL A 174 -15.45 1.16 -3.56
C VAL A 174 -15.68 2.62 -3.93
N VAL A 175 -16.43 2.83 -5.01
CA VAL A 175 -16.90 4.16 -5.43
C VAL A 175 -18.41 4.20 -5.28
N ILE A 176 -18.92 5.18 -4.53
CA ILE A 176 -20.32 5.30 -4.14
C ILE A 176 -20.88 6.65 -4.59
N LYS A 177 -22.14 6.66 -4.96
CA LYS A 177 -22.92 7.88 -5.15
C LYS A 177 -24.38 7.62 -4.84
N ASP A 178 -24.98 8.49 -4.03
CA ASP A 178 -26.38 8.39 -3.62
C ASP A 178 -26.74 7.00 -3.05
N GLN A 179 -25.85 6.44 -2.23
CA GLN A 179 -25.90 5.10 -1.63
C GLN A 179 -26.00 3.96 -2.66
N ALA A 180 -25.54 4.21 -3.90
CA ALA A 180 -25.41 3.21 -4.94
C ALA A 180 -23.93 2.94 -5.24
N VAL A 181 -23.59 1.66 -5.40
CA VAL A 181 -22.24 1.25 -5.78
C VAL A 181 -22.00 1.53 -7.27
N MET A 182 -21.09 2.46 -7.58
CA MET A 182 -20.66 2.77 -8.95
C MET A 182 -19.55 1.84 -9.42
N ALA A 183 -18.62 1.46 -8.53
CA ALA A 183 -17.57 0.51 -8.81
C ALA A 183 -17.09 -0.16 -7.53
N VAL A 184 -16.62 -1.41 -7.68
CA VAL A 184 -15.84 -2.14 -6.67
C VAL A 184 -14.49 -2.48 -7.25
N GLU A 185 -13.43 -2.38 -6.45
CA GLU A 185 -12.08 -2.78 -6.83
C GLU A 185 -12.00 -4.29 -6.96
N ALA A 186 -11.32 -4.74 -8.02
CA ALA A 186 -10.93 -6.11 -8.24
C ALA A 186 -9.47 -6.14 -8.74
N ILE A 187 -9.13 -7.02 -9.66
CA ILE A 187 -7.76 -7.21 -10.17
C ILE A 187 -7.18 -5.98 -10.87
N GLU A 188 -8.03 -5.04 -11.30
CA GLU A 188 -7.61 -3.79 -11.95
C GLU A 188 -6.92 -2.80 -11.01
N GLY A 189 -7.12 -2.95 -9.69
CA GLY A 189 -6.54 -2.09 -8.66
C GLY A 189 -7.30 -0.78 -8.40
N THR A 190 -6.89 -0.07 -7.34
CA THR A 190 -7.56 1.11 -6.79
C THR A 190 -7.81 2.21 -7.83
N ASP A 191 -6.77 2.62 -8.56
CA ASP A 191 -6.85 3.81 -9.43
C ASP A 191 -7.77 3.59 -10.63
N ALA A 192 -7.73 2.39 -11.23
CA ALA A 192 -8.63 2.01 -12.33
C ALA A 192 -10.09 1.89 -11.84
N CYS A 193 -10.31 1.35 -10.63
CA CYS A 193 -11.62 1.31 -9.99
C CYS A 193 -12.17 2.73 -9.79
N ILE A 194 -11.37 3.67 -9.26
CA ILE A 194 -11.79 5.07 -9.05
C ILE A 194 -12.15 5.72 -10.37
N ARG A 195 -11.31 5.58 -11.42
CA ARG A 195 -11.61 6.14 -12.74
C ARG A 195 -12.91 5.59 -13.31
N ARG A 196 -13.11 4.30 -13.27
CA ARG A 196 -14.33 3.63 -13.75
C ARG A 196 -15.57 4.10 -12.98
N GLY A 197 -15.51 4.09 -11.65
CA GLY A 197 -16.62 4.49 -10.78
C GLY A 197 -16.96 5.97 -10.90
N GLY A 198 -15.95 6.85 -10.94
CA GLY A 198 -16.15 8.30 -11.08
C GLY A 198 -16.76 8.68 -12.44
N MET A 199 -16.35 8.01 -13.54
CA MET A 199 -17.00 8.18 -14.84
C MET A 199 -18.46 7.76 -14.83
N LEU A 200 -18.80 6.61 -14.23
CA LEU A 200 -20.18 6.12 -14.10
C LEU A 200 -21.03 7.06 -13.24
N ALA A 201 -20.45 7.60 -12.17
CA ALA A 201 -21.11 8.57 -11.29
C ALA A 201 -21.30 9.95 -11.94
N ARG A 202 -20.62 10.26 -13.05
CA ARG A 202 -20.60 11.59 -13.71
C ARG A 202 -20.17 12.70 -12.73
N GLY A 203 -19.17 12.40 -11.90
CA GLY A 203 -18.65 13.27 -10.85
C GLY A 203 -19.46 13.25 -9.55
N GLY A 204 -18.92 13.88 -8.50
CA GLY A 204 -19.54 13.97 -7.19
C GLY A 204 -19.50 12.68 -6.35
N ALA A 205 -18.80 11.65 -6.78
CA ALA A 205 -18.73 10.38 -6.09
C ALA A 205 -17.85 10.43 -4.82
N VAL A 206 -18.12 9.50 -3.92
CA VAL A 206 -17.37 9.20 -2.71
C VAL A 206 -16.54 7.93 -2.94
N VAL A 207 -15.25 8.01 -2.70
CA VAL A 207 -14.32 6.88 -2.71
C VAL A 207 -14.10 6.44 -1.27
N VAL A 208 -14.27 5.15 -0.99
CA VAL A 208 -14.01 4.57 0.34
C VAL A 208 -12.98 3.46 0.20
N LYS A 209 -11.90 3.54 0.98
CA LYS A 209 -10.84 2.52 1.03
C LYS A 209 -10.62 2.06 2.47
N THR A 210 -10.71 0.74 2.69
CA THR A 210 -10.56 0.11 4.00
C THR A 210 -9.47 -0.96 3.98
N ALA A 211 -8.99 -1.38 5.14
CA ALA A 211 -8.21 -2.60 5.26
C ALA A 211 -9.11 -3.83 5.12
N LYS A 212 -8.59 -4.91 4.57
CA LYS A 212 -9.28 -6.21 4.56
C LYS A 212 -9.38 -6.73 6.01
N PRO A 213 -10.44 -7.47 6.40
CA PRO A 213 -10.60 -7.98 7.76
C PRO A 213 -9.43 -8.86 8.24
N ASP A 214 -8.93 -9.73 7.37
CA ASP A 214 -7.86 -10.70 7.68
C ASP A 214 -6.52 -10.30 7.04
N GLN A 215 -6.25 -9.00 6.93
CA GLN A 215 -5.05 -8.48 6.27
C GLN A 215 -3.78 -8.82 7.03
N ASP A 216 -2.78 -9.37 6.34
CA ASP A 216 -1.46 -9.59 6.94
C ASP A 216 -0.66 -8.26 6.94
N PRO A 217 -0.34 -7.71 8.14
CA PRO A 217 0.31 -6.40 8.23
C PRO A 217 1.76 -6.40 7.73
N ARG A 218 2.31 -7.58 7.39
CA ARG A 218 3.68 -7.69 6.89
C ARG A 218 3.84 -7.26 5.43
N PHE A 219 2.73 -7.24 4.63
CA PHE A 219 2.85 -7.02 3.18
C PHE A 219 1.62 -6.46 2.44
N ASP A 220 0.47 -6.28 3.07
CA ASP A 220 -0.74 -5.83 2.35
C ASP A 220 -1.46 -4.66 3.04
N VAL A 221 -0.72 -3.71 3.61
CA VAL A 221 -1.33 -2.53 4.23
C VAL A 221 -1.82 -1.56 3.16
N PRO A 222 -3.12 -1.13 3.18
CA PRO A 222 -3.63 -0.19 2.20
C PRO A 222 -2.92 1.16 2.30
N ALA A 223 -2.69 1.78 1.14
CA ALA A 223 -2.12 3.12 1.06
C ALA A 223 -2.92 4.02 0.12
N VAL A 224 -2.93 5.33 0.41
CA VAL A 224 -3.45 6.38 -0.45
C VAL A 224 -2.40 7.50 -0.56
N GLY A 225 -2.31 8.12 -1.74
CA GLY A 225 -1.34 9.16 -2.04
C GLY A 225 -1.76 10.02 -3.22
N LEU A 226 -0.82 10.70 -3.88
CA LEU A 226 -1.09 11.58 -5.02
C LEU A 226 -1.73 10.83 -6.20
N GLU A 227 -1.33 9.60 -6.49
CA GLU A 227 -1.91 8.81 -7.58
C GLU A 227 -3.42 8.57 -7.38
N THR A 228 -3.82 8.24 -6.14
CA THR A 228 -5.24 8.11 -5.75
C THR A 228 -5.99 9.43 -5.94
N LEU A 229 -5.41 10.55 -5.46
CA LEU A 229 -6.01 11.87 -5.60
C LEU A 229 -6.18 12.27 -7.07
N HIS A 230 -5.16 12.05 -7.91
CA HIS A 230 -5.21 12.38 -9.34
C HIS A 230 -6.31 11.58 -10.05
N SER A 231 -6.46 10.28 -9.75
CA SER A 231 -7.54 9.45 -10.29
C SER A 231 -8.94 9.99 -9.93
N MET A 232 -9.09 10.54 -8.72
CA MET A 232 -10.31 11.20 -8.28
C MET A 232 -10.56 12.53 -9.01
N MET A 233 -9.50 13.35 -9.17
CA MET A 233 -9.60 14.64 -9.86
C MET A 233 -9.99 14.47 -11.34
N GLU A 234 -9.40 13.48 -12.03
CA GLU A 234 -9.72 13.15 -13.43
C GLU A 234 -11.21 12.87 -13.67
N THR A 235 -11.90 12.35 -12.67
CA THR A 235 -13.30 11.90 -12.78
C THR A 235 -14.28 12.68 -11.92
N GLY A 236 -13.79 13.72 -11.25
CA GLY A 236 -14.63 14.63 -10.45
C GLY A 236 -15.19 14.01 -9.16
N CYS A 237 -14.56 12.96 -8.60
CA CYS A 237 -14.88 12.46 -7.27
C CYS A 237 -14.63 13.54 -6.22
N LYS A 238 -15.43 13.61 -5.16
CA LYS A 238 -15.43 14.72 -4.19
C LYS A 238 -15.01 14.35 -2.79
N VAL A 239 -15.08 13.08 -2.41
CA VAL A 239 -14.72 12.63 -1.07
C VAL A 239 -13.85 11.38 -1.17
N LEU A 240 -12.75 11.37 -0.40
CA LEU A 240 -11.94 10.19 -0.10
C LEU A 240 -12.07 9.89 1.39
N ALA A 241 -12.68 8.76 1.72
CA ALA A 241 -12.72 8.23 3.08
C ALA A 241 -11.78 7.03 3.21
N ILE A 242 -10.90 7.07 4.21
CA ILE A 242 -9.96 5.98 4.51
C ILE A 242 -10.23 5.43 5.91
N GLU A 243 -9.90 4.17 6.15
CA GLU A 243 -10.01 3.57 7.47
C GLU A 243 -8.92 4.09 8.40
N ALA A 244 -9.33 4.65 9.54
CA ALA A 244 -8.44 5.17 10.57
C ALA A 244 -7.55 4.07 11.15
N TYR A 245 -6.29 4.41 11.46
CA TYR A 245 -5.26 3.52 12.01
C TYR A 245 -4.91 2.30 11.14
N CYS A 246 -5.57 2.12 9.98
CA CYS A 246 -5.42 0.96 9.12
C CYS A 246 -4.91 1.30 7.72
N THR A 247 -4.92 2.59 7.31
CA THR A 247 -4.50 3.02 5.97
C THR A 247 -3.31 3.97 6.05
N LEU A 248 -2.28 3.71 5.26
CA LEU A 248 -1.12 4.58 5.10
C LEU A 248 -1.50 5.79 4.23
N PHE A 249 -1.26 6.99 4.73
CA PHE A 249 -1.46 8.23 4.01
C PHE A 249 -0.10 8.82 3.62
N VAL A 250 0.38 8.43 2.45
CA VAL A 250 1.69 8.85 1.90
C VAL A 250 1.59 10.21 1.22
N GLU A 251 2.72 10.92 1.10
CA GLU A 251 2.81 12.26 0.47
C GLU A 251 1.79 13.26 1.03
N LYS A 252 1.43 13.09 2.29
CA LYS A 252 0.26 13.74 2.92
C LYS A 252 0.21 15.25 2.68
N MET A 253 1.33 15.97 2.81
CA MET A 253 1.34 17.42 2.64
C MET A 253 1.02 17.86 1.22
N SER A 254 1.56 17.15 0.21
CA SER A 254 1.29 17.40 -1.20
C SER A 254 -0.15 17.07 -1.56
N VAL A 255 -0.64 15.91 -1.11
CA VAL A 255 -2.03 15.47 -1.31
C VAL A 255 -3.02 16.49 -0.75
N LEU A 256 -2.83 16.96 0.49
CA LEU A 256 -3.75 17.90 1.12
C LEU A 256 -3.76 19.25 0.42
N LYS A 257 -2.59 19.74 -0.02
CA LYS A 257 -2.47 20.99 -0.78
C LYS A 257 -3.24 20.93 -2.11
N GLU A 258 -3.15 19.82 -2.83
CA GLU A 258 -3.85 19.63 -4.10
C GLU A 258 -5.34 19.36 -3.89
N ALA A 259 -5.72 18.55 -2.90
CA ALA A 259 -7.10 18.26 -2.56
C ALA A 259 -7.87 19.55 -2.16
N ASP A 260 -7.25 20.43 -1.35
CA ASP A 260 -7.84 21.71 -0.98
C ASP A 260 -8.08 22.62 -2.21
N ARG A 261 -7.14 22.63 -3.18
CA ARG A 261 -7.30 23.39 -4.43
C ARG A 261 -8.42 22.82 -5.32
N ALA A 262 -8.57 21.50 -5.35
CA ALA A 262 -9.58 20.79 -6.13
C ALA A 262 -10.96 20.76 -5.45
N GLY A 263 -11.07 21.24 -4.20
CA GLY A 263 -12.29 21.17 -3.41
C GLY A 263 -12.70 19.72 -3.13
N ILE A 264 -11.73 18.85 -2.86
CA ILE A 264 -11.92 17.45 -2.47
C ILE A 264 -11.82 17.34 -0.96
N THR A 265 -12.73 16.59 -0.34
CA THR A 265 -12.67 16.23 1.07
C THR A 265 -11.87 14.95 1.24
N ILE A 266 -10.92 14.94 2.17
CA ILE A 266 -10.22 13.73 2.61
C ILE A 266 -10.46 13.58 4.11
N LEU A 267 -10.92 12.39 4.53
CA LEU A 267 -11.17 12.07 5.92
C LEU A 267 -10.76 10.65 6.24
N SER A 268 -10.41 10.42 7.51
CA SER A 268 -10.28 9.06 8.06
C SER A 268 -11.39 8.79 9.06
N VAL A 269 -11.91 7.56 9.03
CA VAL A 269 -13.07 7.14 9.81
C VAL A 269 -12.82 5.77 10.45
N GLU A 270 -13.44 5.53 11.61
CA GLU A 270 -13.43 4.21 12.26
C GLU A 270 -14.62 3.37 11.82
N GLN A 271 -14.54 2.07 12.06
CA GLN A 271 -15.57 1.09 11.69
C GLN A 271 -16.92 1.38 12.39
N GLU A 272 -16.90 1.93 13.59
CA GLU A 272 -18.09 2.33 14.37
C GLU A 272 -18.53 3.75 14.00
N LEU A 273 -18.81 4.00 12.73
CA LEU A 273 -19.43 5.26 12.29
C LEU A 273 -20.87 5.38 12.84
N SER A 274 -21.00 5.86 14.07
CA SER A 274 -22.24 6.51 14.48
C SER A 274 -22.26 7.92 13.87
N LEU A 275 -23.32 8.29 13.16
CA LEU A 275 -23.54 9.61 12.55
C LEU A 275 -23.47 10.78 13.58
N ILE A 276 -23.24 10.48 14.85
CA ILE A 276 -23.33 11.38 16.01
C ILE A 276 -22.01 12.12 16.32
N HIS A 277 -20.87 11.76 15.71
CA HIS A 277 -19.55 12.27 16.15
C HIS A 277 -18.82 13.15 15.14
N ILE A 278 -19.51 13.73 14.17
CA ILE A 278 -18.91 14.69 13.22
C ILE A 278 -19.64 16.04 13.34
N SER A 279 -19.63 16.60 14.54
CA SER A 279 -20.02 17.99 14.81
C SER A 279 -18.81 18.89 14.97
#